data_be89e7f9ad8da77b0e6ecd00e77e0fab
#
_entry.id   be89e7f9ad8da77b0e6ecd00e77e0fab
#
_cell.length_a   1.000
_cell.length_b   1.000
_cell.length_c   1.000
_cell.angle_alpha   90.00
_cell.angle_beta   90.00
_cell.angle_gamma   90.00
#
_symmetry.space_group_name_H-M   'P 1'
#
loop_
_entity.id
_entity.type
_entity.pdbx_description
1 polymer ?
#
loop_
_entity_poly.entity_id
_entity_poly.type
_entity_poly.pdbx_seq_one_letter_code
_entity_poly.pdbx_strand_id
1 'polypeptide(L)'
;YNTVTAPNYYDNFVTVIVGWSKEKEKEVFKKYEDFENKYADRKDRNGELKSTTLKQKKLECGFASLDKANTQFIMDFLSIFDESTKLYFSVASKIEYLVFQLFIGYQNNFIIDADAVKYSITKALVVYRPQNVIQSIYDDNSKEFVEELKRFFRERIECNRSNMSLKEQENEAFENILYILDDISAIPELQWDYRMPFSGFTKYLQEEQIK
;
A
#
# COMPACT_ATOMS: atom_id res chain seq x y z
N TYR A 1 7.40 11.66 -3.18
CA TYR A 1 7.89 12.27 -1.97
C TYR A 1 8.11 11.40 -0.76
N ASN A 2 8.09 10.11 -0.87
CA ASN A 2 8.09 9.30 0.33
C ASN A 2 9.33 8.44 0.32
N THR A 3 10.43 9.01 0.78
CA THR A 3 11.59 8.21 1.11
C THR A 3 11.17 7.22 2.21
N VAL A 4 11.67 6.01 2.13
CA VAL A 4 11.41 4.95 3.14
C VAL A 4 11.76 5.40 4.55
N THR A 5 12.64 6.39 4.66
CA THR A 5 13.08 7.01 5.91
C THR A 5 12.15 8.13 6.40
N ALA A 6 11.16 8.54 5.60
CA ALA A 6 10.25 9.60 6.01
C ALA A 6 9.36 9.16 7.18
N PRO A 7 9.18 9.99 8.22
CA PRO A 7 8.36 9.64 9.38
C PRO A 7 6.89 9.31 9.05
N ASN A 8 6.43 9.76 7.88
CA ASN A 8 5.08 9.56 7.38
C ASN A 8 5.02 8.53 6.24
N TYR A 9 6.05 7.70 6.09
CA TYR A 9 6.03 6.61 5.13
C TYR A 9 5.13 5.46 5.62
N TYR A 10 4.23 5.03 4.75
CA TYR A 10 3.39 3.87 4.97
C TYR A 10 3.54 2.89 3.80
N ASP A 11 3.72 1.62 4.12
CA ASP A 11 3.93 0.55 3.14
C ASP A 11 2.69 0.27 2.28
N ASN A 12 1.52 0.66 2.77
CA ASN A 12 0.26 0.32 2.13
C ASN A 12 -0.53 1.56 1.72
N PHE A 13 -1.25 1.44 0.61
CA PHE A 13 -2.40 2.28 0.31
C PHE A 13 -3.63 1.63 0.93
N VAL A 14 -4.36 2.40 1.72
CA VAL A 14 -5.65 1.99 2.26
C VAL A 14 -6.71 2.89 1.65
N THR A 15 -7.67 2.28 0.97
CA THR A 15 -8.80 2.99 0.37
C THR A 15 -10.08 2.45 0.99
N VAL A 16 -10.94 3.35 1.44
CA VAL A 16 -12.28 3.03 1.91
C VAL A 16 -13.27 3.71 1.01
N ILE A 17 -14.14 2.92 0.39
CA ILE A 17 -15.22 3.44 -0.44
C ILE A 17 -16.52 3.20 0.30
N VAL A 18 -17.34 4.22 0.34
CA VAL A 18 -18.59 4.23 1.06
C VAL A 18 -19.73 4.43 0.07
N GLY A 19 -20.76 3.62 0.16
CA GLY A 19 -21.91 3.70 -0.71
C GLY A 19 -23.23 3.58 0.04
N TRP A 20 -24.26 4.15 -0.54
CA TRP A 20 -25.65 4.07 -0.06
C TRP A 20 -26.59 3.77 -1.22
N SER A 21 -27.81 3.35 -0.90
CA SER A 21 -28.85 3.27 -1.91
C SER A 21 -29.23 4.68 -2.38
N LYS A 22 -29.72 4.75 -3.63
CA LYS A 22 -30.10 6.03 -4.24
C LYS A 22 -31.18 6.79 -3.44
N GLU A 23 -32.06 6.06 -2.76
CA GLU A 23 -33.10 6.66 -1.91
C GLU A 23 -32.53 7.43 -0.72
N LYS A 24 -31.34 7.02 -0.23
CA LYS A 24 -30.64 7.65 0.89
C LYS A 24 -29.79 8.83 0.51
N GLU A 25 -29.55 9.06 -0.78
CA GLU A 25 -28.63 10.08 -1.29
C GLU A 25 -28.88 11.46 -0.64
N LYS A 26 -30.10 11.96 -0.69
CA LYS A 26 -30.42 13.30 -0.16
C LYS A 26 -30.23 13.41 1.36
N GLU A 27 -30.56 12.36 2.09
CA GLU A 27 -30.40 12.31 3.54
C GLU A 27 -28.92 12.35 3.93
N VAL A 28 -28.11 11.51 3.27
CA VAL A 28 -26.67 11.41 3.53
C VAL A 28 -25.95 12.70 3.15
N PHE A 29 -26.25 13.27 1.97
CA PHE A 29 -25.69 14.57 1.57
C PHE A 29 -25.99 15.65 2.59
N LYS A 30 -27.22 15.72 3.08
CA LYS A 30 -27.58 16.69 4.11
C LYS A 30 -26.80 16.48 5.40
N LYS A 31 -26.68 15.25 5.88
CA LYS A 31 -25.88 14.93 7.07
C LYS A 31 -24.42 15.35 6.89
N TYR A 32 -23.86 15.12 5.70
CA TYR A 32 -22.49 15.52 5.37
C TYR A 32 -22.33 17.04 5.31
N GLU A 33 -23.24 17.77 4.69
CA GLU A 33 -23.25 19.23 4.67
C GLU A 33 -23.34 19.82 6.08
N ASP A 34 -24.23 19.29 6.92
CA ASP A 34 -24.39 19.71 8.31
C ASP A 34 -23.08 19.48 9.10
N PHE A 35 -22.42 18.34 8.87
CA PHE A 35 -21.11 18.05 9.44
C PHE A 35 -20.03 19.03 8.95
N GLU A 36 -19.92 19.27 7.65
CA GLU A 36 -18.95 20.22 7.09
C GLU A 36 -19.16 21.65 7.61
N ASN A 37 -20.42 22.08 7.73
CA ASN A 37 -20.77 23.39 8.27
C ASN A 37 -20.41 23.50 9.76
N LYS A 38 -20.65 22.45 10.54
CA LYS A 38 -20.31 22.40 11.97
C LYS A 38 -18.80 22.54 12.21
N TYR A 39 -17.98 22.04 11.30
CA TYR A 39 -16.53 22.03 11.39
C TYR A 39 -15.84 22.89 10.34
N ALA A 40 -16.51 23.97 9.91
CA ALA A 40 -15.99 24.88 8.89
C ALA A 40 -14.64 25.52 9.27
N ASP A 41 -14.39 25.72 10.56
CA ASP A 41 -13.13 26.23 11.12
C ASP A 41 -11.95 25.27 10.95
N ARG A 42 -12.22 23.98 10.65
CA ARG A 42 -11.21 22.95 10.41
C ARG A 42 -10.89 22.75 8.92
N LYS A 43 -11.55 23.45 8.02
CA LYS A 43 -11.27 23.35 6.59
C LYS A 43 -9.88 23.92 6.27
N ASP A 44 -9.20 23.27 5.32
CA ASP A 44 -7.92 23.77 4.82
C ASP A 44 -8.12 24.97 3.87
N ARG A 45 -7.00 25.45 3.28
CA ARG A 45 -7.02 26.61 2.36
C ARG A 45 -7.84 26.35 1.09
N ASN A 46 -8.07 25.10 0.75
CA ASN A 46 -8.88 24.68 -0.40
C ASN A 46 -10.35 24.46 -0.03
N GLY A 47 -10.74 24.73 1.21
CA GLY A 47 -12.08 24.47 1.71
C GLY A 47 -12.39 23.02 2.03
N GLU A 48 -11.38 22.15 2.06
CA GLU A 48 -11.53 20.73 2.31
C GLU A 48 -11.35 20.38 3.79
N LEU A 49 -12.23 19.52 4.29
CA LEU A 49 -12.12 18.98 5.65
C LEU A 49 -11.22 17.72 5.58
N LYS A 50 -10.03 17.79 6.17
CA LYS A 50 -9.05 16.69 6.12
C LYS A 50 -8.78 16.08 7.49
N SER A 51 -8.51 14.79 7.53
CA SER A 51 -8.06 14.09 8.74
C SER A 51 -6.73 14.63 9.30
N THR A 52 -5.95 15.36 8.49
CA THR A 52 -4.72 16.02 8.92
C THR A 52 -4.95 17.10 9.99
N THR A 53 -6.19 17.54 10.19
CA THR A 53 -6.57 18.38 11.34
C THR A 53 -6.44 17.62 12.67
N LEU A 54 -6.51 16.29 12.64
CA LEU A 54 -6.16 15.41 13.74
C LEU A 54 -4.66 15.18 13.70
N LYS A 55 -3.89 16.02 14.38
CA LYS A 55 -2.41 15.92 14.40
C LYS A 55 -1.99 14.54 14.92
N GLN A 56 -1.02 13.90 14.25
CA GLN A 56 -0.52 12.56 14.59
C GLN A 56 -0.15 12.40 16.08
N LYS A 57 0.42 13.44 16.70
CA LYS A 57 0.72 13.47 18.14
C LYS A 57 -0.50 13.26 19.04
N LYS A 58 -1.69 13.55 18.55
CA LYS A 58 -2.94 13.36 19.29
C LYS A 58 -3.52 11.96 19.15
N LEU A 59 -2.90 11.12 18.34
CA LEU A 59 -3.29 9.72 18.11
C LEU A 59 -2.23 8.72 18.60
N GLU A 60 -1.32 9.15 19.47
CA GLU A 60 -0.18 8.35 19.93
C GLU A 60 -0.61 7.00 20.56
N CYS A 61 -1.74 6.99 21.28
CA CYS A 61 -2.37 5.78 21.79
C CYS A 61 -3.71 5.50 21.06
N GLY A 62 -3.80 5.83 19.77
CA GLY A 62 -5.02 5.69 18.99
C GLY A 62 -6.13 6.63 19.48
N PHE A 63 -7.39 6.21 19.32
CA PHE A 63 -8.55 7.03 19.71
C PHE A 63 -8.60 7.35 21.20
N ALA A 64 -7.98 6.55 22.04
CA ALA A 64 -7.94 6.77 23.49
C ALA A 64 -7.18 8.05 23.90
N SER A 65 -6.29 8.55 23.04
CA SER A 65 -5.52 9.78 23.30
C SER A 65 -6.17 11.07 22.79
N LEU A 66 -7.35 10.97 22.18
CA LEU A 66 -8.05 12.13 21.66
C LEU A 66 -8.66 13.00 22.78
N ASP A 67 -8.51 14.30 22.63
CA ASP A 67 -9.25 15.25 23.48
C ASP A 67 -10.75 15.24 23.12
N LYS A 68 -11.56 15.84 24.00
CA LYS A 68 -13.01 15.88 23.85
C LYS A 68 -13.48 16.46 22.52
N ALA A 69 -12.80 17.51 22.01
CA ALA A 69 -13.18 18.18 20.77
C ALA A 69 -12.90 17.28 19.54
N ASN A 70 -11.76 16.54 19.54
CA ASN A 70 -11.43 15.62 18.47
C ASN A 70 -12.26 14.33 18.55
N THR A 71 -12.57 13.87 19.76
CA THR A 71 -13.51 12.74 19.95
C THR A 71 -14.87 13.09 19.36
N GLN A 72 -15.40 14.28 19.69
CA GLN A 72 -16.71 14.72 19.17
C GLN A 72 -16.69 14.83 17.62
N PHE A 73 -15.60 15.38 17.05
CA PHE A 73 -15.44 15.44 15.59
C PHE A 73 -15.54 14.06 14.93
N ILE A 74 -14.84 13.06 15.49
CA ILE A 74 -14.89 11.70 14.95
C ILE A 74 -16.27 11.08 15.16
N MET A 75 -16.88 11.26 16.30
CA MET A 75 -18.22 10.70 16.58
C MET A 75 -19.27 11.30 15.64
N ASP A 76 -19.21 12.61 15.39
CA ASP A 76 -20.10 13.26 14.44
C ASP A 76 -19.88 12.78 13.01
N PHE A 77 -18.61 12.58 12.60
CA PHE A 77 -18.31 11.99 11.30
C PHE A 77 -18.86 10.57 11.19
N LEU A 78 -18.64 9.73 12.20
CA LEU A 78 -19.12 8.35 12.19
C LEU A 78 -20.65 8.26 12.25
N SER A 79 -21.33 9.27 12.77
CA SER A 79 -22.80 9.31 12.81
C SER A 79 -23.48 9.50 11.46
N ILE A 80 -22.70 9.85 10.42
CA ILE A 80 -23.18 9.89 9.04
C ILE A 80 -23.50 8.49 8.52
N PHE A 81 -22.79 7.49 9.06
CA PHE A 81 -22.91 6.09 8.64
C PHE A 81 -23.93 5.35 9.52
N ASP A 82 -24.74 4.54 8.88
CA ASP A 82 -25.75 3.71 9.53
C ASP A 82 -25.74 2.27 8.97
N GLU A 83 -26.65 1.42 9.39
CA GLU A 83 -26.75 0.03 8.95
C GLU A 83 -26.98 -0.13 7.44
N SER A 84 -27.46 0.91 6.75
CA SER A 84 -27.64 0.91 5.30
C SER A 84 -26.35 1.23 4.54
N THR A 85 -25.32 1.63 5.23
CA THR A 85 -24.02 2.01 4.66
C THR A 85 -23.27 0.78 4.17
N LYS A 86 -22.88 0.79 2.91
CA LYS A 86 -22.00 -0.22 2.32
C LYS A 86 -20.57 0.28 2.38
N LEU A 87 -19.68 -0.53 2.94
CA LEU A 87 -18.26 -0.23 3.04
C LEU A 87 -17.46 -1.22 2.18
N TYR A 88 -16.59 -0.71 1.34
CA TYR A 88 -15.60 -1.49 0.62
C TYR A 88 -14.20 -1.05 1.07
N PHE A 89 -13.42 -2.01 1.54
CA PHE A 89 -12.03 -1.81 1.94
C PHE A 89 -11.09 -2.37 0.89
N SER A 90 -10.12 -1.57 0.48
CA SER A 90 -9.01 -2.02 -0.34
C SER A 90 -7.68 -1.66 0.34
N VAL A 91 -6.82 -2.66 0.48
CA VAL A 91 -5.46 -2.48 0.98
C VAL A 91 -4.51 -2.98 -0.10
N ALA A 92 -3.66 -2.11 -0.61
CA ALA A 92 -2.69 -2.44 -1.63
C ALA A 92 -1.27 -2.17 -1.12
N SER A 93 -0.41 -3.18 -1.14
CA SER A 93 1.00 -3.03 -0.80
C SER A 93 1.72 -2.27 -1.90
N LYS A 94 2.41 -1.19 -1.54
CA LYS A 94 3.22 -0.41 -2.48
C LYS A 94 4.39 -1.22 -3.02
N ILE A 95 5.05 -1.98 -2.14
CA ILE A 95 6.20 -2.81 -2.53
C ILE A 95 5.75 -3.92 -3.48
N GLU A 96 4.66 -4.62 -3.15
CA GLU A 96 4.12 -5.66 -4.01
C GLU A 96 3.75 -5.11 -5.40
N TYR A 97 3.03 -4.00 -5.44
CA TYR A 97 2.66 -3.34 -6.69
C TYR A 97 3.89 -3.02 -7.54
N LEU A 98 4.93 -2.46 -6.94
CA LEU A 98 6.16 -2.07 -7.66
C LEU A 98 6.95 -3.28 -8.14
N VAL A 99 7.08 -4.32 -7.32
CA VAL A 99 7.73 -5.57 -7.73
C VAL A 99 6.97 -6.19 -8.91
N PHE A 100 5.65 -6.24 -8.87
CA PHE A 100 4.86 -6.77 -9.98
C PHE A 100 4.99 -5.92 -11.25
N GLN A 101 5.12 -4.60 -11.15
CA GLN A 101 5.37 -3.74 -12.31
C GLN A 101 6.76 -3.97 -12.92
N LEU A 102 7.79 -4.07 -12.11
CA LEU A 102 9.16 -4.34 -12.57
C LEU A 102 9.26 -5.66 -13.31
N PHE A 103 8.53 -6.66 -12.88
CA PHE A 103 8.54 -8.00 -13.44
C PHE A 103 7.31 -8.31 -14.33
N ILE A 104 6.62 -7.28 -14.84
CA ILE A 104 5.39 -7.47 -15.64
C ILE A 104 5.63 -8.27 -16.93
N GLY A 105 6.81 -8.16 -17.51
CA GLY A 105 7.21 -8.92 -18.71
C GLY A 105 7.53 -10.40 -18.44
N TYR A 106 7.68 -10.79 -17.17
CA TYR A 106 8.01 -12.15 -16.79
C TYR A 106 6.74 -12.93 -16.49
N GLN A 107 6.51 -13.96 -17.29
CA GLN A 107 5.35 -14.85 -17.18
C GLN A 107 5.78 -16.24 -16.79
N ASN A 108 4.86 -17.00 -16.20
CA ASN A 108 5.07 -18.41 -15.88
C ASN A 108 5.41 -19.19 -17.13
N ASN A 109 6.41 -20.04 -17.04
CA ASN A 109 6.78 -20.99 -18.08
C ASN A 109 7.08 -22.35 -17.46
N PHE A 110 7.55 -23.31 -18.28
CA PHE A 110 7.80 -24.67 -17.83
C PHE A 110 8.91 -24.80 -16.77
N ILE A 111 9.81 -23.82 -16.68
CA ILE A 111 10.99 -23.85 -15.79
C ILE A 111 10.80 -22.89 -14.61
N ILE A 112 10.14 -21.75 -14.84
CA ILE A 112 10.07 -20.65 -13.88
C ILE A 112 8.62 -20.34 -13.55
N ASP A 113 8.30 -20.39 -12.27
CA ASP A 113 7.09 -19.80 -11.70
C ASP A 113 7.38 -18.31 -11.38
N ALA A 114 7.12 -17.43 -12.34
CA ALA A 114 7.38 -16.00 -12.20
C ALA A 114 6.54 -15.36 -11.07
N ASP A 115 5.37 -15.88 -10.77
CA ASP A 115 4.53 -15.37 -9.69
C ASP A 115 5.08 -15.76 -8.32
N ALA A 116 5.63 -16.98 -8.18
CA ALA A 116 6.34 -17.40 -6.97
C ALA A 116 7.59 -16.54 -6.75
N VAL A 117 8.32 -16.19 -7.81
CA VAL A 117 9.49 -15.31 -7.73
C VAL A 117 9.10 -13.91 -7.28
N LYS A 118 8.09 -13.28 -7.90
CA LYS A 118 7.57 -11.97 -7.50
C LYS A 118 7.12 -11.96 -6.04
N TYR A 119 6.41 -13.01 -5.62
CA TYR A 119 6.00 -13.19 -4.24
C TYR A 119 7.18 -13.27 -3.28
N SER A 120 8.20 -14.06 -3.62
CA SER A 120 9.41 -14.26 -2.78
C SER A 120 10.21 -12.96 -2.65
N ILE A 121 10.37 -12.20 -3.73
CA ILE A 121 10.99 -10.87 -3.70
C ILE A 121 10.16 -9.94 -2.79
N THR A 122 8.87 -9.84 -3.01
CA THR A 122 7.97 -8.99 -2.20
C THR A 122 8.07 -9.35 -0.72
N LYS A 123 8.00 -10.65 -0.39
CA LYS A 123 8.09 -11.14 0.98
C LYS A 123 9.43 -10.77 1.61
N ALA A 124 10.54 -10.96 0.90
CA ALA A 124 11.86 -10.60 1.40
C ALA A 124 11.97 -9.08 1.67
N LEU A 125 11.50 -8.24 0.75
CA LEU A 125 11.51 -6.78 0.91
C LEU A 125 10.66 -6.31 2.10
N VAL A 126 9.49 -6.91 2.30
CA VAL A 126 8.59 -6.57 3.42
C VAL A 126 9.16 -7.02 4.76
N VAL A 127 9.75 -8.24 4.82
CA VAL A 127 10.27 -8.82 6.07
C VAL A 127 11.58 -8.16 6.49
N TYR A 128 12.53 -8.03 5.57
CA TYR A 128 13.88 -7.55 5.89
C TYR A 128 14.05 -6.04 5.77
N ARG A 129 13.19 -5.38 5.03
CA ARG A 129 13.17 -3.93 4.81
C ARG A 129 14.53 -3.33 4.41
N PRO A 130 15.19 -3.85 3.36
CA PRO A 130 16.46 -3.32 2.91
C PRO A 130 16.26 -1.90 2.36
N GLN A 131 16.68 -0.89 3.14
CA GLN A 131 16.37 0.52 2.84
C GLN A 131 16.88 0.96 1.48
N ASN A 132 18.10 0.56 1.09
CA ASN A 132 18.68 0.94 -0.20
C ASN A 132 17.87 0.38 -1.37
N VAL A 133 17.47 -0.89 -1.29
CA VAL A 133 16.63 -1.54 -2.32
C VAL A 133 15.28 -0.83 -2.45
N ILE A 134 14.62 -0.59 -1.31
CA ILE A 134 13.31 0.07 -1.34
C ILE A 134 13.44 1.52 -1.80
N GLN A 135 14.50 2.22 -1.43
CA GLN A 135 14.74 3.60 -1.87
C GLN A 135 14.96 3.66 -3.39
N SER A 136 15.76 2.76 -3.97
CA SER A 136 15.99 2.73 -5.42
C SER A 136 14.72 2.51 -6.25
N ILE A 137 13.72 1.79 -5.69
CA ILE A 137 12.39 1.69 -6.29
C ILE A 137 11.72 3.06 -6.38
N TYR A 138 11.76 3.84 -5.28
CA TYR A 138 11.11 5.14 -5.22
C TYR A 138 11.83 6.24 -5.97
N ASP A 139 13.13 6.08 -6.21
CA ASP A 139 13.96 6.99 -6.99
C ASP A 139 13.82 6.75 -8.50
N ASP A 140 12.96 5.81 -8.91
CA ASP A 140 12.68 5.42 -10.29
C ASP A 140 13.95 4.98 -11.05
N ASN A 141 14.89 4.39 -10.32
CA ASN A 141 16.14 3.88 -10.86
C ASN A 141 16.14 2.35 -10.94
N SER A 142 15.55 1.83 -12.00
CA SER A 142 15.37 0.39 -12.19
C SER A 142 16.69 -0.39 -12.28
N LYS A 143 17.76 0.22 -12.79
CA LYS A 143 19.10 -0.42 -12.83
C LYS A 143 19.69 -0.55 -11.43
N GLU A 144 19.68 0.52 -10.67
CA GLU A 144 20.16 0.53 -9.30
C GLU A 144 19.35 -0.43 -8.43
N PHE A 145 18.04 -0.46 -8.63
CA PHE A 145 17.17 -1.40 -7.95
C PHE A 145 17.62 -2.85 -8.16
N VAL A 146 17.90 -3.27 -9.39
CA VAL A 146 18.35 -4.65 -9.67
C VAL A 146 19.69 -4.95 -9.02
N GLU A 147 20.64 -4.03 -9.10
CA GLU A 147 21.96 -4.23 -8.49
C GLU A 147 21.89 -4.25 -6.96
N GLU A 148 21.11 -3.37 -6.34
CA GLU A 148 20.87 -3.39 -4.88
C GLU A 148 20.12 -4.65 -4.45
N LEU A 149 19.17 -5.12 -5.25
CA LEU A 149 18.43 -6.34 -4.99
C LEU A 149 19.35 -7.57 -5.04
N LYS A 150 20.21 -7.65 -6.06
CA LYS A 150 21.24 -8.71 -6.17
C LYS A 150 22.18 -8.69 -4.97
N ARG A 151 22.67 -7.51 -4.57
CA ARG A 151 23.53 -7.35 -3.40
C ARG A 151 22.85 -7.84 -2.15
N PHE A 152 21.63 -7.41 -1.93
CA PHE A 152 20.82 -7.79 -0.78
C PHE A 152 20.66 -9.32 -0.68
N PHE A 153 20.29 -10.02 -1.76
CA PHE A 153 20.11 -11.47 -1.71
C PHE A 153 21.42 -12.21 -1.48
N ARG A 154 22.53 -11.79 -2.09
CA ARG A 154 23.86 -12.36 -1.82
C ARG A 154 24.27 -12.21 -0.35
N GLU A 155 24.06 -11.04 0.23
CA GLU A 155 24.32 -10.78 1.64
C GLU A 155 23.43 -11.66 2.54
N ARG A 156 22.16 -11.85 2.18
CA ARG A 156 21.25 -12.73 2.94
C ARG A 156 21.68 -14.19 2.92
N ILE A 157 22.06 -14.71 1.77
CA ILE A 157 22.59 -16.06 1.64
C ILE A 157 23.84 -16.24 2.51
N GLU A 158 24.75 -15.27 2.48
CA GLU A 158 25.94 -15.28 3.33
C GLU A 158 25.59 -15.27 4.82
N CYS A 159 24.68 -14.41 5.25
CA CYS A 159 24.20 -14.38 6.64
C CYS A 159 23.55 -15.70 7.06
N ASN A 160 22.90 -16.41 6.14
CA ASN A 160 22.23 -17.67 6.44
C ASN A 160 23.21 -18.87 6.56
N ARG A 161 24.48 -18.73 6.16
CA ARG A 161 25.48 -19.81 6.20
C ARG A 161 25.65 -20.43 7.59
N SER A 162 25.51 -19.67 8.63
CA SER A 162 25.60 -20.15 10.01
C SER A 162 24.40 -21.00 10.45
N ASN A 163 23.32 -21.01 9.67
CA ASN A 163 22.07 -21.66 10.03
C ASN A 163 21.39 -22.34 8.83
N MET A 164 22.19 -23.01 8.00
CA MET A 164 21.79 -23.61 6.71
C MET A 164 20.58 -24.53 6.84
N SER A 165 20.56 -25.40 7.87
CA SER A 165 19.47 -26.38 8.05
C SER A 165 18.08 -25.76 8.24
N LEU A 166 18.02 -24.55 8.80
CA LEU A 166 16.75 -23.82 9.02
C LEU A 166 16.41 -22.84 7.89
N LYS A 167 17.40 -22.54 7.03
CA LYS A 167 17.31 -21.52 6.00
C LYS A 167 17.49 -22.07 4.56
N GLU A 168 17.49 -23.39 4.41
CA GLU A 168 17.71 -24.04 3.12
C GLU A 168 16.70 -23.57 2.06
N GLN A 169 15.41 -23.61 2.37
CA GLN A 169 14.35 -23.18 1.45
C GLN A 169 14.43 -21.68 1.12
N GLU A 170 14.81 -20.86 2.11
CA GLU A 170 14.98 -19.43 1.90
C GLU A 170 16.17 -19.15 0.97
N ASN A 171 17.29 -19.86 1.16
CA ASN A 171 18.47 -19.73 0.31
C ASN A 171 18.18 -20.19 -1.12
N GLU A 172 17.52 -21.33 -1.28
CA GLU A 172 17.12 -21.84 -2.59
C GLU A 172 16.24 -20.81 -3.33
N ALA A 173 15.29 -20.19 -2.63
CA ALA A 173 14.48 -19.12 -3.22
C ALA A 173 15.33 -17.91 -3.63
N PHE A 174 16.30 -17.53 -2.81
CA PHE A 174 17.19 -16.40 -3.11
C PHE A 174 18.13 -16.69 -4.28
N GLU A 175 18.67 -17.91 -4.37
CA GLU A 175 19.50 -18.37 -5.49
C GLU A 175 18.69 -18.36 -6.81
N ASN A 176 17.47 -18.84 -6.78
CA ASN A 176 16.57 -18.80 -7.94
C ASN A 176 16.25 -17.35 -8.37
N ILE A 177 16.03 -16.45 -7.42
CA ILE A 177 15.85 -15.02 -7.71
C ILE A 177 17.12 -14.45 -8.35
N LEU A 178 18.29 -14.71 -7.79
CA LEU A 178 19.56 -14.22 -8.33
C LEU A 178 19.79 -14.72 -9.76
N TYR A 179 19.50 -15.99 -10.04
CA TYR A 179 19.60 -16.55 -11.38
C TYR A 179 18.74 -15.76 -12.40
N ILE A 180 17.49 -15.44 -12.01
CA ILE A 180 16.59 -14.66 -12.86
C ILE A 180 17.09 -13.22 -13.01
N LEU A 181 17.54 -12.60 -11.92
CA LEU A 181 18.04 -11.22 -11.96
C LEU A 181 19.30 -11.08 -12.83
N ASP A 182 20.13 -12.12 -12.91
CA ASP A 182 21.32 -12.09 -13.75
C ASP A 182 21.01 -12.17 -15.25
N ASP A 183 19.85 -12.75 -15.61
CA ASP A 183 19.36 -12.83 -17.00
C ASP A 183 18.53 -11.59 -17.42
N ILE A 184 18.23 -10.69 -16.50
CA ILE A 184 17.48 -9.47 -16.79
C ILE A 184 18.34 -8.48 -17.58
N SER A 185 18.02 -8.31 -18.85
CA SER A 185 18.70 -7.38 -19.77
C SER A 185 18.07 -5.97 -19.78
N ALA A 186 16.77 -5.86 -19.47
CA ALA A 186 16.07 -4.60 -19.43
C ALA A 186 14.88 -4.69 -18.44
N ILE A 187 14.79 -3.71 -17.55
CA ILE A 187 13.65 -3.55 -16.63
C ILE A 187 12.85 -2.35 -17.11
N PRO A 188 11.53 -2.47 -17.24
CA PRO A 188 10.70 -1.33 -17.61
C PRO A 188 10.80 -0.22 -16.55
N GLU A 189 10.67 1.03 -16.99
CA GLU A 189 10.52 2.15 -16.06
C GLU A 189 9.28 1.96 -15.19
N LEU A 190 9.41 2.29 -13.92
CA LEU A 190 8.30 2.24 -12.99
C LEU A 190 7.31 3.35 -13.29
N GLN A 191 6.08 2.98 -13.59
CA GLN A 191 4.99 3.93 -13.76
C GLN A 191 3.99 3.79 -12.61
N TRP A 192 3.83 4.86 -11.85
CA TRP A 192 2.81 4.93 -10.83
C TRP A 192 1.42 5.06 -11.46
N ASP A 193 0.58 4.06 -11.29
CA ASP A 193 -0.84 4.18 -11.61
C ASP A 193 -1.63 4.62 -10.37
N TYR A 194 -2.04 5.89 -10.34
CA TYR A 194 -2.86 6.45 -9.26
C TYR A 194 -4.24 5.78 -9.13
N ARG A 195 -4.66 5.00 -10.13
CA ARG A 195 -5.92 4.23 -10.09
C ARG A 195 -5.76 2.89 -9.39
N MET A 196 -4.53 2.45 -9.15
CA MET A 196 -4.23 1.16 -8.54
C MET A 196 -5.02 0.91 -7.23
N PRO A 197 -5.13 1.87 -6.28
CA PRO A 197 -5.89 1.65 -5.06
C PRO A 197 -7.39 1.36 -5.30
N PHE A 198 -7.91 1.71 -6.48
CA PHE A 198 -9.31 1.51 -6.86
C PHE A 198 -9.54 0.28 -7.74
N SER A 199 -8.49 -0.42 -8.17
CA SER A 199 -8.60 -1.56 -9.09
C SER A 199 -9.48 -2.68 -8.50
N GLY A 200 -9.29 -3.00 -7.22
CA GLY A 200 -10.12 -3.99 -6.53
C GLY A 200 -11.58 -3.59 -6.43
N PHE A 201 -11.87 -2.30 -6.24
CA PHE A 201 -13.25 -1.80 -6.24
C PHE A 201 -13.91 -1.90 -7.61
N THR A 202 -13.18 -1.56 -8.66
CA THR A 202 -13.70 -1.72 -10.04
C THR A 202 -14.06 -3.17 -10.34
N LYS A 203 -13.21 -4.11 -9.93
CA LYS A 203 -13.48 -5.54 -10.06
C LYS A 203 -14.71 -5.96 -9.25
N TYR A 204 -14.82 -5.52 -8.00
CA TYR A 204 -15.98 -5.76 -7.15
C TYR A 204 -17.28 -5.26 -7.79
N LEU A 205 -17.31 -4.03 -8.35
CA LEU A 205 -18.48 -3.50 -9.03
C LEU A 205 -18.89 -4.36 -10.26
N GLN A 206 -17.90 -4.88 -10.99
CA GLN A 206 -18.15 -5.76 -12.14
C GLN A 206 -18.72 -7.12 -11.70
N GLU A 207 -18.15 -7.71 -10.65
CA GLU A 207 -18.59 -9.01 -10.11
C GLU A 207 -20.01 -8.93 -9.51
N GLU A 208 -20.32 -7.87 -8.78
CA GLU A 208 -21.63 -7.66 -8.17
C GLU A 208 -22.67 -7.07 -9.15
N GLN A 209 -22.28 -6.82 -10.41
CA GLN A 209 -23.14 -6.19 -11.42
C GLN A 209 -23.80 -4.88 -10.97
N ILE A 210 -23.11 -4.13 -10.13
CA ILE A 210 -23.55 -2.83 -9.64
C ILE A 210 -23.35 -1.81 -10.76
N LYS A 211 -24.43 -1.15 -11.15
CA LYS A 211 -24.45 -0.12 -12.20
C LYS A 211 -24.29 1.26 -11.62
#